data_117bf701ef9624e6d18da86b81a5ed5a
#
_entry.id   117bf701ef9624e6d18da86b81a5ed5a
#
_cell.length_a   1.000
_cell.length_b   1.000
_cell.length_c   1.000
_cell.angle_alpha   90.00
_cell.angle_beta   90.00
_cell.angle_gamma   90.00
#
_symmetry.space_group_name_H-M   'P 1'
#
loop_
_entity.id
_entity.type
_entity.pdbx_description
1 polymer ?
#
loop_
_entity_poly.entity_id
_entity_poly.type
_entity_poly.pdbx_seq_one_letter_code
_entity_poly.pdbx_strand_id
1 'polypeptide(L)'
;MKIKLLRENFETRKAYFLKSFNRNIEDMAIISFSGCNFKCPYCKRGCQYIDCYGKPIKTASVNEKDFFDMIDDSIKQNKTIRLSGGDPCSFPKLSLKIAEYVYNKHNSKISLAHNGSDLDFINSLINYLDYVAIDFKAFDFEKLKKITGVKNPKSQQREIIELCNKNNILVDIRTPIFADTTKEELIKIAEIISKYPNVFWTFRKYNKVVGCDFADCDIEYVTKLAKEIKTVFPNIKIGTRNYWKGGFEIL
;
A
#
# COMPACT_ATOMS: atom_id res chain seq x y z
N MET A 1 -6.97 23.41 -13.49
CA MET A 1 -6.52 23.13 -12.09
C MET A 1 -5.07 22.67 -12.11
N LYS A 2 -4.25 22.98 -11.08
CA LYS A 2 -2.90 22.40 -10.93
C LYS A 2 -2.95 21.25 -9.91
N ILE A 3 -2.44 20.10 -10.29
CA ILE A 3 -2.37 18.89 -9.45
C ILE A 3 -0.96 18.79 -8.88
N LYS A 4 -0.84 18.75 -7.55
CA LYS A 4 0.43 18.66 -6.85
C LYS A 4 0.77 17.20 -6.57
N LEU A 5 1.87 16.75 -7.11
CA LEU A 5 2.31 15.37 -7.06
C LEU A 5 3.71 15.24 -6.44
N LEU A 6 4.05 14.08 -5.92
CA LEU A 6 5.42 13.75 -5.57
C LEU A 6 6.22 13.42 -6.85
N ARG A 7 7.56 13.57 -6.79
CA ARG A 7 8.47 13.42 -7.95
C ARG A 7 8.35 12.07 -8.67
N GLU A 8 8.03 11.00 -7.96
CA GLU A 8 7.98 9.62 -8.47
C GLU A 8 6.67 9.28 -9.20
N ASN A 9 5.96 10.29 -9.73
CA ASN A 9 4.72 10.04 -10.43
C ASN A 9 4.92 9.29 -11.74
N PHE A 10 3.95 8.41 -12.03
CA PHE A 10 3.95 7.52 -13.18
C PHE A 10 5.16 6.57 -13.26
N GLU A 11 5.95 6.44 -12.16
CA GLU A 11 6.95 5.39 -12.05
C GLU A 11 6.29 4.02 -12.19
N THR A 12 6.92 3.16 -12.99
CA THR A 12 6.43 1.79 -13.17
C THR A 12 6.84 0.91 -12.00
N ARG A 13 5.88 0.20 -11.41
CA ARG A 13 6.09 -0.84 -10.40
C ARG A 13 5.27 -2.08 -10.70
N LYS A 14 5.69 -3.22 -10.17
CA LYS A 14 5.07 -4.53 -10.43
C LYS A 14 4.17 -5.00 -9.29
N ALA A 15 3.00 -5.54 -9.63
CA ALA A 15 2.09 -6.19 -8.73
C ALA A 15 2.39 -7.70 -8.63
N TYR A 16 3.48 -8.06 -7.95
CA TYR A 16 3.96 -9.45 -7.85
C TYR A 16 2.98 -10.40 -7.15
N PHE A 17 2.24 -9.91 -6.16
CA PHE A 17 1.31 -10.71 -5.36
C PHE A 17 0.18 -11.34 -6.19
N LEU A 18 -0.12 -10.79 -7.38
CA LEU A 18 -1.14 -11.31 -8.29
C LEU A 18 -0.87 -12.75 -8.74
N LYS A 19 0.42 -13.16 -8.77
CA LYS A 19 0.79 -14.56 -9.03
C LYS A 19 0.15 -15.55 -8.07
N SER A 20 -0.05 -15.17 -6.81
CA SER A 20 -0.69 -16.02 -5.79
C SER A 20 -2.19 -16.23 -6.03
N PHE A 21 -2.75 -15.52 -7.01
CA PHE A 21 -4.14 -15.62 -7.44
C PHE A 21 -4.27 -16.11 -8.90
N ASN A 22 -3.23 -16.77 -9.41
CA ASN A 22 -3.17 -17.26 -10.81
C ASN A 22 -3.36 -16.13 -11.85
N ARG A 23 -2.95 -14.91 -11.50
CA ARG A 23 -2.91 -13.77 -12.43
C ARG A 23 -1.46 -13.46 -12.85
N ASN A 24 -1.30 -12.87 -14.02
CA ASN A 24 0.00 -12.36 -14.45
C ASN A 24 0.45 -11.21 -13.55
N ILE A 25 1.78 -11.02 -13.48
CA ILE A 25 2.34 -9.81 -12.87
C ILE A 25 1.97 -8.63 -13.75
N GLU A 26 1.38 -7.61 -13.15
CA GLU A 26 1.01 -6.39 -13.86
C GLU A 26 1.99 -5.26 -13.57
N ASP A 27 2.27 -4.47 -14.59
CA ASP A 27 2.94 -3.19 -14.44
C ASP A 27 1.93 -2.13 -14.02
N MET A 28 2.30 -1.34 -13.02
CA MET A 28 1.47 -0.26 -12.48
C MET A 28 2.15 1.09 -12.73
N ALA A 29 1.42 2.06 -13.25
CA ALA A 29 1.83 3.46 -13.24
C ALA A 29 1.38 4.10 -11.92
N ILE A 30 2.34 4.54 -11.10
CA ILE A 30 2.07 5.04 -9.76
C ILE A 30 1.76 6.53 -9.78
N ILE A 31 0.57 6.91 -9.33
CA ILE A 31 0.23 8.31 -9.02
C ILE A 31 0.46 8.54 -7.53
N SER A 32 1.43 9.38 -7.20
CA SER A 32 1.84 9.62 -5.81
C SER A 32 1.36 10.98 -5.32
N PHE A 33 0.33 10.97 -4.47
CA PHE A 33 -0.19 12.18 -3.81
C PHE A 33 0.74 12.68 -2.71
N SER A 34 0.70 13.99 -2.47
CA SER A 34 1.60 14.67 -1.55
C SER A 34 1.11 14.75 -0.10
N GLY A 35 -0.09 14.27 0.22
CA GLY A 35 -0.69 14.32 1.56
C GLY A 35 -0.91 12.94 2.17
N CYS A 36 -0.97 12.89 3.51
CA CYS A 36 -1.33 11.70 4.27
C CYS A 36 -1.95 12.11 5.60
N ASN A 37 -2.93 11.37 6.07
CA ASN A 37 -3.55 11.56 7.39
C ASN A 37 -2.75 10.89 8.53
N PHE A 38 -1.71 10.08 8.22
CA PHE A 38 -0.72 9.58 9.17
C PHE A 38 0.59 10.36 9.09
N LYS A 39 1.39 10.30 10.16
CA LYS A 39 2.71 10.97 10.32
C LYS A 39 3.79 9.97 10.69
N CYS A 40 3.77 8.78 10.06
CA CYS A 40 4.67 7.68 10.41
C CYS A 40 6.14 8.12 10.41
N PRO A 41 6.88 7.98 11.54
CA PRO A 41 8.28 8.41 11.63
C PRO A 41 9.19 7.71 10.62
N TYR A 42 8.85 6.50 10.22
CA TYR A 42 9.60 5.69 9.27
C TYR A 42 9.17 5.90 7.80
N CYS A 43 8.30 6.85 7.55
CA CYS A 43 7.74 7.06 6.21
C CYS A 43 8.77 7.68 5.26
N LYS A 44 9.10 6.96 4.19
CA LYS A 44 10.05 7.41 3.17
C LYS A 44 9.56 8.55 2.30
N ARG A 45 8.22 8.62 2.13
CA ARG A 45 7.55 9.66 1.32
C ARG A 45 6.94 10.73 2.19
N GLY A 46 7.29 10.67 3.43
CA GLY A 46 6.82 11.30 4.62
C GLY A 46 5.95 12.51 4.46
N CYS A 47 5.16 12.75 5.48
CA CYS A 47 4.55 14.05 5.72
C CYS A 47 5.57 15.20 5.69
N GLN A 48 6.85 14.88 5.73
CA GLN A 48 7.99 15.80 5.67
C GLN A 48 8.63 15.88 4.29
N TYR A 49 8.15 15.13 3.30
CA TYR A 49 8.75 15.11 1.95
C TYR A 49 10.25 14.82 1.94
N ILE A 50 10.69 13.91 2.80
CA ILE A 50 12.10 13.49 2.90
C ILE A 50 12.19 12.04 2.42
N ASP A 51 13.23 11.71 1.64
CA ASP A 51 13.54 10.32 1.29
C ASP A 51 14.24 9.60 2.45
N CYS A 52 14.51 8.32 2.26
CA CYS A 52 15.19 7.49 3.25
C CYS A 52 16.63 7.90 3.58
N TYR A 53 17.22 8.79 2.79
CA TYR A 53 18.56 9.34 3.00
C TYR A 53 18.52 10.73 3.64
N GLY A 54 17.33 11.19 4.05
CA GLY A 54 17.14 12.50 4.65
C GLY A 54 17.13 13.67 3.63
N LYS A 55 17.02 13.37 2.33
CA LYS A 55 16.98 14.40 1.28
C LYS A 55 15.54 14.79 0.96
N PRO A 56 15.27 16.09 0.76
CA PRO A 56 13.94 16.55 0.37
C PRO A 56 13.44 15.90 -0.92
N ILE A 57 12.24 15.33 -0.88
CA ILE A 57 11.55 14.85 -2.08
C ILE A 57 10.92 16.05 -2.79
N LYS A 58 11.30 16.28 -4.04
CA LYS A 58 10.73 17.37 -4.85
C LYS A 58 9.27 17.04 -5.21
N THR A 59 8.40 18.03 -5.06
CA THR A 59 7.04 17.98 -5.58
C THR A 59 6.99 18.64 -6.96
N ALA A 60 6.14 18.12 -7.83
CA ALA A 60 5.85 18.73 -9.13
C ALA A 60 4.39 19.20 -9.16
N SER A 61 4.12 20.25 -9.92
CA SER A 61 2.75 20.69 -10.25
C SER A 61 2.52 20.45 -11.73
N VAL A 62 1.50 19.68 -12.05
CA VAL A 62 1.12 19.36 -13.43
C VAL A 62 -0.24 19.99 -13.70
N ASN A 63 -0.47 20.54 -14.89
CA ASN A 63 -1.81 20.98 -15.22
C ASN A 63 -2.73 19.75 -15.44
N GLU A 64 -4.02 19.99 -15.32
CA GLU A 64 -4.99 18.90 -15.32
C GLU A 64 -5.02 18.12 -16.63
N LYS A 65 -4.90 18.82 -17.76
CA LYS A 65 -4.89 18.19 -19.09
C LYS A 65 -3.69 17.24 -19.22
N ASP A 66 -2.49 17.74 -18.99
CA ASP A 66 -1.25 16.96 -19.09
C ASP A 66 -1.27 15.75 -18.14
N PHE A 67 -1.87 15.93 -16.95
CA PHE A 67 -2.02 14.83 -15.99
C PHE A 67 -2.88 13.69 -16.54
N PHE A 68 -4.03 14.00 -17.15
CA PHE A 68 -4.88 12.97 -17.75
C PHE A 68 -4.27 12.39 -19.04
N ASP A 69 -3.53 13.17 -19.80
CA ASP A 69 -2.78 12.67 -20.96
C ASP A 69 -1.69 11.64 -20.50
N MET A 70 -1.02 11.87 -19.36
CA MET A 70 -0.09 10.88 -18.76
C MET A 70 -0.78 9.59 -18.30
N ILE A 71 -2.02 9.67 -17.82
CA ILE A 71 -2.84 8.49 -17.51
C ILE A 71 -3.12 7.69 -18.79
N ASP A 72 -3.58 8.36 -19.84
CA ASP A 72 -3.87 7.74 -21.12
C ASP A 72 -2.65 7.02 -21.69
N ASP A 73 -1.49 7.65 -21.67
CA ASP A 73 -0.25 7.09 -22.17
C ASP A 73 0.23 5.88 -21.34
N SER A 74 -0.04 5.91 -20.03
CA SER A 74 0.26 4.76 -19.16
C SER A 74 -0.64 3.56 -19.49
N ILE A 75 -1.92 3.79 -19.72
CA ILE A 75 -2.88 2.73 -20.08
C ILE A 75 -2.57 2.16 -21.48
N LYS A 76 -2.21 2.99 -22.47
CA LYS A 76 -1.75 2.53 -23.79
C LYS A 76 -0.51 1.63 -23.69
N GLN A 77 0.31 1.79 -22.66
CA GLN A 77 1.45 0.93 -22.35
C GLN A 77 1.07 -0.32 -21.52
N ASN A 78 -0.22 -0.66 -21.43
CA ASN A 78 -0.76 -1.77 -20.65
C ASN A 78 -0.41 -1.70 -19.15
N LYS A 79 -0.38 -0.50 -18.57
CA LYS A 79 -0.14 -0.29 -17.15
C LYS A 79 -1.44 -0.03 -16.41
N THR A 80 -1.63 -0.69 -15.28
CA THR A 80 -2.71 -0.37 -14.34
C THR A 80 -2.41 0.94 -13.62
N ILE A 81 -3.35 1.87 -13.58
CA ILE A 81 -3.21 3.10 -12.80
C ILE A 81 -3.31 2.78 -11.32
N ARG A 82 -2.32 3.17 -10.53
CA ARG A 82 -2.31 2.96 -9.08
C ARG A 82 -2.24 4.27 -8.32
N LEU A 83 -3.27 4.55 -7.52
CA LEU A 83 -3.27 5.67 -6.58
C LEU A 83 -2.45 5.30 -5.34
N SER A 84 -1.51 6.17 -4.94
CA SER A 84 -0.54 5.91 -3.88
C SER A 84 0.06 7.24 -3.36
N GLY A 85 1.27 7.21 -2.81
CA GLY A 85 2.06 8.37 -2.39
C GLY A 85 2.06 8.57 -0.89
N GLY A 86 1.55 9.67 -0.41
CA GLY A 86 1.17 9.88 0.98
C GLY A 86 0.03 8.92 1.33
N ASP A 87 -1.19 9.39 1.16
CA ASP A 87 -2.36 8.52 1.08
C ASP A 87 -3.45 9.16 0.22
N PRO A 88 -4.06 8.43 -0.73
CA PRO A 88 -5.10 8.95 -1.60
C PRO A 88 -6.36 9.45 -0.88
N CYS A 89 -6.65 8.97 0.35
CA CYS A 89 -7.79 9.46 1.15
C CYS A 89 -7.67 10.94 1.53
N SER A 90 -6.47 11.52 1.48
CA SER A 90 -6.27 12.97 1.65
C SER A 90 -6.77 13.81 0.46
N PHE A 91 -7.10 13.16 -0.66
CA PHE A 91 -7.60 13.79 -1.88
C PHE A 91 -8.79 13.02 -2.47
N PRO A 92 -9.88 12.81 -1.71
CA PRO A 92 -10.94 11.88 -2.10
C PRO A 92 -11.63 12.27 -3.42
N LYS A 93 -11.89 13.56 -3.63
CA LYS A 93 -12.53 14.05 -4.87
C LYS A 93 -11.66 13.82 -6.11
N LEU A 94 -10.34 14.03 -6.00
CA LEU A 94 -9.42 13.80 -7.11
C LEU A 94 -9.25 12.30 -7.36
N SER A 95 -9.18 11.49 -6.32
CA SER A 95 -9.08 10.03 -6.41
C SER A 95 -10.30 9.45 -7.13
N LEU A 96 -11.50 9.88 -6.77
CA LEU A 96 -12.73 9.46 -7.45
C LEU A 96 -12.74 9.92 -8.91
N LYS A 97 -12.42 11.18 -9.18
CA LYS A 97 -12.34 11.71 -10.57
C LYS A 97 -11.41 10.90 -11.45
N ILE A 98 -10.25 10.49 -10.93
CA ILE A 98 -9.29 9.64 -11.66
C ILE A 98 -9.89 8.26 -11.92
N ALA A 99 -10.51 7.65 -10.90
CA ALA A 99 -11.12 6.34 -11.01
C ALA A 99 -12.25 6.31 -12.06
N GLU A 100 -13.15 7.28 -12.01
CA GLU A 100 -14.22 7.47 -12.99
C GLU A 100 -13.68 7.70 -14.40
N TYR A 101 -12.64 8.53 -14.54
CA TYR A 101 -12.03 8.79 -15.85
C TYR A 101 -11.45 7.53 -16.47
N VAL A 102 -10.69 6.75 -15.70
CA VAL A 102 -10.10 5.49 -16.17
C VAL A 102 -11.19 4.49 -16.55
N TYR A 103 -12.22 4.37 -15.73
CA TYR A 103 -13.33 3.46 -15.99
C TYR A 103 -14.13 3.86 -17.23
N ASN A 104 -14.57 5.11 -17.30
CA ASN A 104 -15.47 5.57 -18.37
C ASN A 104 -14.77 5.67 -19.73
N LYS A 105 -13.49 6.07 -19.76
CA LYS A 105 -12.76 6.26 -21.03
C LYS A 105 -12.09 4.99 -21.53
N HIS A 106 -11.56 4.17 -20.62
CA HIS A 106 -10.73 3.02 -20.97
C HIS A 106 -11.38 1.67 -20.61
N ASN A 107 -12.57 1.67 -20.02
CA ASN A 107 -13.23 0.47 -19.50
C ASN A 107 -12.28 -0.37 -18.61
N SER A 108 -11.47 0.33 -17.81
CA SER A 108 -10.44 -0.28 -16.97
C SER A 108 -10.64 0.09 -15.50
N LYS A 109 -10.21 -0.78 -14.61
CA LYS A 109 -10.22 -0.51 -13.17
C LYS A 109 -8.84 -0.06 -12.70
N ILE A 110 -8.82 0.65 -11.57
CA ILE A 110 -7.60 1.14 -10.95
C ILE A 110 -7.16 0.23 -9.79
N SER A 111 -5.93 0.41 -9.36
CA SER A 111 -5.41 -0.11 -8.10
C SER A 111 -5.23 1.01 -7.08
N LEU A 112 -5.30 0.68 -5.79
CA LEU A 112 -5.17 1.62 -4.69
C LEU A 112 -4.13 1.15 -3.68
N ALA A 113 -3.33 2.06 -3.11
CA ALA A 113 -2.58 1.82 -1.88
C ALA A 113 -3.10 2.76 -0.80
N HIS A 114 -3.53 2.19 0.34
CA HIS A 114 -4.16 2.92 1.43
C HIS A 114 -3.67 2.43 2.79
N ASN A 115 -3.61 3.32 3.76
CA ASN A 115 -3.08 3.02 5.09
C ASN A 115 -4.07 2.29 6.04
N GLY A 116 -5.29 1.99 5.56
CA GLY A 116 -6.30 1.23 6.30
C GLY A 116 -7.13 2.05 7.29
N SER A 117 -7.14 3.38 7.18
CA SER A 117 -7.80 4.27 8.16
C SER A 117 -9.16 4.81 7.73
N ASP A 118 -9.60 4.58 6.50
CA ASP A 118 -10.80 5.22 5.94
C ASP A 118 -11.60 4.24 5.06
N LEU A 119 -12.58 3.60 5.70
CA LEU A 119 -13.51 2.66 5.03
C LEU A 119 -14.43 3.38 4.04
N ASP A 120 -14.92 4.56 4.39
CA ASP A 120 -15.85 5.32 3.54
C ASP A 120 -15.18 5.74 2.23
N PHE A 121 -13.90 6.13 2.32
CA PHE A 121 -13.10 6.41 1.14
C PHE A 121 -12.95 5.19 0.22
N ILE A 122 -12.64 4.01 0.77
CA ILE A 122 -12.56 2.77 -0.02
C ILE A 122 -13.92 2.45 -0.64
N ASN A 123 -15.00 2.56 0.14
CA ASN A 123 -16.35 2.30 -0.34
C ASN A 123 -16.75 3.22 -1.50
N SER A 124 -16.33 4.49 -1.47
CA SER A 124 -16.60 5.44 -2.57
C SER A 124 -15.93 5.06 -3.89
N LEU A 125 -14.89 4.25 -3.85
CA LEU A 125 -14.12 3.80 -5.02
C LEU A 125 -14.43 2.35 -5.42
N ILE A 126 -15.27 1.63 -4.68
CA ILE A 126 -15.37 0.16 -4.72
C ILE A 126 -15.65 -0.40 -6.12
N ASN A 127 -16.47 0.27 -6.92
CA ASN A 127 -16.84 -0.16 -8.27
C ASN A 127 -15.69 0.00 -9.29
N TYR A 128 -14.71 0.82 -8.97
CA TYR A 128 -13.58 1.17 -9.84
C TYR A 128 -12.29 0.41 -9.47
N LEU A 129 -12.29 -0.38 -8.37
CA LEU A 129 -11.11 -1.08 -7.88
C LEU A 129 -11.01 -2.50 -8.45
N ASP A 130 -9.82 -2.88 -8.89
CA ASP A 130 -9.47 -4.27 -9.25
C ASP A 130 -8.73 -4.96 -8.09
N TYR A 131 -7.74 -4.28 -7.53
CA TYR A 131 -7.02 -4.74 -6.34
C TYR A 131 -6.51 -3.57 -5.50
N VAL A 132 -6.36 -3.83 -4.21
CA VAL A 132 -5.90 -2.83 -3.26
C VAL A 132 -4.70 -3.32 -2.46
N ALA A 133 -3.86 -2.40 -2.01
CA ALA A 133 -2.86 -2.67 -1.01
C ALA A 133 -3.19 -1.88 0.24
N ILE A 134 -3.39 -2.59 1.35
CA ILE A 134 -3.80 -2.02 2.63
C ILE A 134 -2.70 -2.23 3.66
N ASP A 135 -2.24 -1.15 4.28
CA ASP A 135 -1.29 -1.27 5.37
C ASP A 135 -2.00 -1.73 6.66
N PHE A 136 -1.59 -2.89 7.17
CA PHE A 136 -1.93 -3.35 8.53
C PHE A 136 -0.66 -3.27 9.37
N LYS A 137 -0.43 -2.11 9.97
CA LYS A 137 0.88 -1.76 10.54
C LYS A 137 1.14 -2.40 11.90
N ALA A 138 0.10 -2.55 12.72
CA ALA A 138 0.12 -3.24 13.99
C ALA A 138 -1.32 -3.59 14.41
N PHE A 139 -1.47 -4.62 15.25
CA PHE A 139 -2.75 -4.97 15.89
C PHE A 139 -2.95 -4.18 17.18
N ASP A 140 -1.88 -4.02 17.96
CA ASP A 140 -1.91 -3.29 19.22
C ASP A 140 -2.05 -1.78 18.98
N PHE A 141 -2.94 -1.13 19.75
CA PHE A 141 -3.25 0.29 19.58
C PHE A 141 -2.06 1.21 19.92
N GLU A 142 -1.34 0.94 21.03
CA GLU A 142 -0.20 1.77 21.43
C GLU A 142 0.97 1.62 20.45
N LYS A 143 1.19 0.41 19.94
CA LYS A 143 2.16 0.18 18.86
C LYS A 143 1.74 0.89 17.58
N LEU A 144 0.45 0.82 17.20
CA LEU A 144 -0.09 1.52 16.03
C LEU A 144 0.10 3.04 16.16
N LYS A 145 -0.20 3.61 17.32
CA LYS A 145 0.01 5.03 17.63
C LYS A 145 1.48 5.43 17.47
N LYS A 146 2.41 4.65 18.03
CA LYS A 146 3.85 4.87 17.88
C LYS A 146 4.28 4.80 16.41
N ILE A 147 3.83 3.79 15.67
CA ILE A 147 4.18 3.55 14.27
C ILE A 147 3.60 4.62 13.34
N THR A 148 2.38 5.10 13.61
CA THR A 148 1.70 6.08 12.75
C THR A 148 2.02 7.53 13.07
N GLY A 149 2.55 7.82 14.27
CA GLY A 149 2.81 9.17 14.75
C GLY A 149 1.54 9.99 14.98
N VAL A 150 0.38 9.33 15.17
CA VAL A 150 -0.93 9.96 15.38
C VAL A 150 -1.48 9.54 16.73
N LYS A 151 -2.04 10.50 17.49
CA LYS A 151 -2.56 10.24 18.85
C LYS A 151 -3.70 9.22 18.85
N ASN A 152 -4.62 9.31 17.89
CA ASN A 152 -5.77 8.41 17.76
C ASN A 152 -5.84 7.86 16.31
N PRO A 153 -4.98 6.90 15.94
CA PRO A 153 -5.00 6.32 14.60
C PRO A 153 -6.26 5.47 14.41
N LYS A 154 -6.96 5.71 13.32
CA LYS A 154 -8.05 4.81 12.92
C LYS A 154 -7.46 3.52 12.34
N SER A 155 -8.09 2.40 12.64
CA SER A 155 -7.71 1.05 12.19
C SER A 155 -8.99 0.34 11.72
N GLN A 156 -9.23 0.35 10.41
CA GLN A 156 -10.44 -0.19 9.77
C GLN A 156 -10.09 -1.31 8.76
N GLN A 157 -8.94 -1.94 8.95
CA GLN A 157 -8.44 -2.94 7.99
C GLN A 157 -9.38 -4.13 7.86
N ARG A 158 -9.98 -4.58 8.96
CA ARG A 158 -10.90 -5.72 8.95
C ARG A 158 -12.14 -5.41 8.10
N GLU A 159 -12.77 -4.28 8.34
CA GLU A 159 -13.96 -3.83 7.62
C GLU A 159 -13.65 -3.60 6.12
N ILE A 160 -12.47 -3.07 5.83
CA ILE A 160 -12.00 -2.87 4.45
C ILE A 160 -11.78 -4.23 3.76
N ILE A 161 -11.17 -5.20 4.43
CA ILE A 161 -10.97 -6.55 3.88
C ILE A 161 -12.33 -7.22 3.61
N GLU A 162 -13.28 -7.12 4.54
CA GLU A 162 -14.63 -7.64 4.39
C GLU A 162 -15.36 -7.01 3.19
N LEU A 163 -15.26 -5.68 3.05
CA LEU A 163 -15.83 -4.96 1.91
C LEU A 163 -15.22 -5.41 0.58
N CYS A 164 -13.88 -5.51 0.52
CA CYS A 164 -13.17 -5.98 -0.67
C CYS A 164 -13.53 -7.44 -1.02
N ASN A 165 -13.63 -8.32 -0.02
CA ASN A 165 -14.01 -9.72 -0.23
C ASN A 165 -15.42 -9.84 -0.82
N LYS A 166 -16.40 -9.08 -0.31
CA LYS A 166 -17.77 -9.04 -0.83
C LYS A 166 -17.84 -8.57 -2.29
N ASN A 167 -16.88 -7.77 -2.73
CA ASN A 167 -16.83 -7.20 -4.07
C ASN A 167 -15.78 -7.89 -4.99
N ASN A 168 -15.24 -9.04 -4.60
CA ASN A 168 -14.24 -9.81 -5.35
C ASN A 168 -12.95 -9.00 -5.68
N ILE A 169 -12.58 -8.05 -4.83
CA ILE A 169 -11.36 -7.24 -4.98
C ILE A 169 -10.22 -7.94 -4.26
N LEU A 170 -9.08 -8.11 -4.94
CA LEU A 170 -7.88 -8.69 -4.33
C LEU A 170 -7.22 -7.69 -3.39
N VAL A 171 -6.72 -8.20 -2.26
CA VAL A 171 -6.13 -7.38 -1.19
C VAL A 171 -4.69 -7.81 -0.91
N ASP A 172 -3.73 -6.90 -1.06
CA ASP A 172 -2.34 -7.06 -0.59
C ASP A 172 -2.20 -6.37 0.77
N ILE A 173 -2.37 -7.11 1.86
CA ILE A 173 -2.10 -6.61 3.21
C ILE A 173 -0.60 -6.40 3.37
N ARG A 174 -0.19 -5.26 3.91
CA ARG A 174 1.22 -4.89 4.06
C ARG A 174 1.54 -4.57 5.51
N THR A 175 2.45 -5.33 6.08
CA THR A 175 2.92 -5.10 7.45
C THR A 175 4.41 -4.78 7.43
N PRO A 176 4.83 -3.62 7.95
CA PRO A 176 6.24 -3.32 8.16
C PRO A 176 6.79 -4.21 9.28
N ILE A 177 7.93 -4.84 9.04
CA ILE A 177 8.61 -5.68 10.01
C ILE A 177 9.84 -4.92 10.53
N PHE A 178 9.84 -4.62 11.81
CA PHE A 178 10.93 -4.00 12.57
C PHE A 178 11.71 -5.07 13.34
N ALA A 179 12.86 -4.73 13.91
CA ALA A 179 13.67 -5.67 14.68
C ALA A 179 12.95 -6.20 15.94
N ASP A 180 12.00 -5.43 16.48
CA ASP A 180 11.18 -5.76 17.65
C ASP A 180 9.80 -6.39 17.31
N THR A 181 9.54 -6.66 16.03
CA THR A 181 8.29 -7.31 15.63
C THR A 181 8.31 -8.79 16.02
N THR A 182 7.32 -9.24 16.78
CA THR A 182 7.25 -10.62 17.26
C THR A 182 6.26 -11.47 16.48
N LYS A 183 6.40 -12.80 16.57
CA LYS A 183 5.48 -13.77 16.00
C LYS A 183 4.06 -13.62 16.56
N GLU A 184 3.96 -13.39 17.87
CA GLU A 184 2.68 -13.27 18.61
C GLU A 184 1.85 -12.07 18.10
N GLU A 185 2.51 -10.96 17.78
CA GLU A 185 1.84 -9.81 17.16
C GLU A 185 1.30 -10.15 15.78
N LEU A 186 2.07 -10.89 14.99
CA LEU A 186 1.68 -11.28 13.64
C LEU A 186 0.56 -12.33 13.63
N ILE A 187 0.52 -13.24 14.62
CA ILE A 187 -0.58 -14.20 14.79
C ILE A 187 -1.93 -13.49 14.91
N LYS A 188 -2.02 -12.40 15.66
CA LYS A 188 -3.27 -11.63 15.81
C LYS A 188 -3.77 -11.06 14.48
N ILE A 189 -2.87 -10.65 13.59
CA ILE A 189 -3.22 -10.22 12.24
C ILE A 189 -3.61 -11.43 11.38
N ALA A 190 -2.86 -12.54 11.47
CA ALA A 190 -3.11 -13.77 10.74
C ALA A 190 -4.51 -14.34 11.03
N GLU A 191 -4.96 -14.32 12.28
CA GLU A 191 -6.31 -14.76 12.71
C GLU A 191 -7.44 -14.00 12.01
N ILE A 192 -7.20 -12.74 11.64
CA ILE A 192 -8.16 -11.95 10.87
C ILE A 192 -8.09 -12.34 9.40
N ILE A 193 -6.91 -12.24 8.78
CA ILE A 193 -6.77 -12.30 7.34
C ILE A 193 -6.89 -13.72 6.77
N SER A 194 -6.61 -14.76 7.57
CA SER A 194 -6.71 -16.16 7.14
C SER A 194 -8.12 -16.61 6.73
N LYS A 195 -9.13 -15.84 7.13
CA LYS A 195 -10.55 -16.08 6.81
C LYS A 195 -10.92 -15.67 5.39
N TYR A 196 -10.04 -14.93 4.69
CA TYR A 196 -10.36 -14.30 3.41
C TYR A 196 -9.47 -14.85 2.27
N PRO A 197 -10.03 -15.56 1.30
CA PRO A 197 -9.25 -16.20 0.23
C PRO A 197 -8.67 -15.18 -0.77
N ASN A 198 -9.22 -13.98 -0.84
CA ASN A 198 -8.78 -12.87 -1.69
C ASN A 198 -7.64 -12.04 -1.10
N VAL A 199 -7.08 -12.44 0.05
CA VAL A 199 -6.00 -11.73 0.73
C VAL A 199 -4.66 -12.39 0.46
N PHE A 200 -3.66 -11.57 0.13
CA PHE A 200 -2.24 -11.84 0.17
C PHE A 200 -1.59 -10.99 1.26
N TRP A 201 -0.64 -11.52 2.01
CA TRP A 201 0.05 -10.79 3.07
C TRP A 201 1.51 -10.56 2.74
N THR A 202 1.91 -9.31 2.54
CA THR A 202 3.29 -8.91 2.27
C THR A 202 3.97 -8.43 3.56
N PHE A 203 4.96 -9.18 4.04
CA PHE A 203 5.87 -8.71 5.07
C PHE A 203 6.89 -7.78 4.43
N ARG A 204 6.92 -6.54 4.86
CA ARG A 204 7.81 -5.51 4.31
C ARG A 204 8.95 -5.25 5.27
N LYS A 205 10.15 -5.67 4.88
CA LYS A 205 11.35 -5.31 5.64
C LYS A 205 11.40 -3.81 5.85
N TYR A 206 11.50 -3.40 7.10
CA TYR A 206 11.85 -2.02 7.42
C TYR A 206 13.33 -1.77 7.10
N ASN A 207 13.63 -0.63 6.53
CA ASN A 207 14.99 -0.16 6.34
C ASN A 207 15.12 1.19 7.02
N LYS A 208 16.20 1.39 7.80
CA LYS A 208 16.44 2.58 8.60
C LYS A 208 16.19 3.86 7.82
N VAL A 209 15.43 4.75 8.41
CA VAL A 209 15.15 6.08 7.92
C VAL A 209 15.84 7.09 8.84
N VAL A 210 16.50 8.08 8.28
CA VAL A 210 17.20 9.12 9.05
C VAL A 210 16.20 9.84 9.98
N GLY A 211 16.58 9.98 11.26
CA GLY A 211 15.72 10.59 12.28
C GLY A 211 14.59 9.69 12.80
N CYS A 212 14.58 8.41 12.46
CA CYS A 212 13.63 7.43 12.98
C CYS A 212 14.30 6.49 13.99
N ASP A 213 13.68 6.29 15.15
CA ASP A 213 14.22 5.48 16.24
C ASP A 213 13.96 3.97 16.10
N PHE A 214 13.10 3.56 15.15
CA PHE A 214 12.89 2.13 14.91
C PHE A 214 14.16 1.46 14.42
N ALA A 215 14.46 0.29 14.99
CA ALA A 215 15.57 -0.55 14.54
C ALA A 215 15.15 -1.35 13.29
N ASP A 216 16.04 -1.39 12.30
CA ASP A 216 15.88 -2.26 11.14
C ASP A 216 16.27 -3.71 11.48
N CYS A 217 15.79 -4.61 10.65
CA CYS A 217 16.13 -6.04 10.71
C CYS A 217 16.70 -6.48 9.34
N ASP A 218 17.29 -7.65 9.26
CA ASP A 218 17.67 -8.26 8.00
C ASP A 218 16.46 -8.92 7.29
N ILE A 219 16.63 -9.34 6.04
CA ILE A 219 15.57 -10.00 5.28
C ILE A 219 15.39 -11.45 5.73
N GLU A 220 16.41 -12.06 6.28
CA GLU A 220 16.40 -13.40 6.84
C GLU A 220 15.45 -13.48 8.03
N TYR A 221 15.47 -12.49 8.93
CA TYR A 221 14.53 -12.38 10.04
C TYR A 221 13.08 -12.24 9.55
N VAL A 222 12.84 -11.38 8.56
CA VAL A 222 11.50 -11.19 7.96
C VAL A 222 11.00 -12.49 7.34
N THR A 223 11.86 -13.20 6.59
CA THR A 223 11.51 -14.47 5.94
C THR A 223 11.27 -15.57 6.97
N LYS A 224 12.05 -15.62 8.05
CA LYS A 224 11.84 -16.54 9.17
C LYS A 224 10.45 -16.35 9.78
N LEU A 225 10.08 -15.12 10.15
CA LEU A 225 8.75 -14.82 10.70
C LEU A 225 7.63 -15.20 9.73
N ALA A 226 7.78 -14.92 8.44
CA ALA A 226 6.79 -15.28 7.45
C ALA A 226 6.60 -16.81 7.32
N LYS A 227 7.69 -17.59 7.35
CA LYS A 227 7.65 -19.05 7.37
C LYS A 227 6.99 -19.61 8.64
N GLU A 228 7.30 -19.03 9.80
CA GLU A 228 6.67 -19.41 11.07
C GLU A 228 5.15 -19.15 11.06
N ILE A 229 4.70 -18.03 10.52
CA ILE A 229 3.27 -17.73 10.33
C ILE A 229 2.64 -18.73 9.36
N LYS A 230 3.31 -19.02 8.23
CA LYS A 230 2.85 -19.98 7.24
C LYS A 230 2.67 -21.40 7.83
N THR A 231 3.53 -21.78 8.77
CA THR A 231 3.43 -23.08 9.48
C THR A 231 2.17 -23.13 10.35
N VAL A 232 1.79 -22.04 11.02
CA VAL A 232 0.59 -21.98 11.86
C VAL A 232 -0.69 -21.79 11.03
N PHE A 233 -0.59 -21.07 9.93
CA PHE A 233 -1.71 -20.76 9.02
C PHE A 233 -1.36 -21.17 7.59
N PRO A 234 -1.39 -22.47 7.25
CA PRO A 234 -0.87 -22.99 5.97
C PRO A 234 -1.61 -22.46 4.74
N ASN A 235 -2.86 -22.05 4.88
CA ASN A 235 -3.67 -21.51 3.79
C ASN A 235 -3.46 -20.02 3.51
N ILE A 236 -2.74 -19.30 4.37
CA ILE A 236 -2.42 -17.89 4.11
C ILE A 236 -1.49 -17.78 2.88
N LYS A 237 -1.87 -16.92 1.95
CA LYS A 237 -0.96 -16.47 0.89
C LYS A 237 -0.06 -15.39 1.46
N ILE A 238 1.24 -15.65 1.56
CA ILE A 238 2.20 -14.76 2.21
C ILE A 238 3.47 -14.63 1.38
N GLY A 239 4.12 -13.50 1.50
CA GLY A 239 5.42 -13.27 0.90
C GLY A 239 6.19 -12.15 1.60
N THR A 240 7.45 -12.01 1.22
CA THR A 240 8.35 -11.00 1.78
C THR A 240 8.79 -10.00 0.73
N ARG A 241 9.09 -8.79 1.17
CA ARG A 241 9.62 -7.75 0.31
C ARG A 241 10.74 -6.97 0.99
N ASN A 242 11.93 -7.04 0.40
CA ASN A 242 13.02 -6.14 0.69
C ASN A 242 12.82 -4.84 -0.11
N TYR A 243 12.35 -3.80 0.54
CA TYR A 243 11.87 -2.59 -0.12
C TYR A 243 12.94 -1.87 -0.96
N TRP A 244 14.19 -1.83 -0.48
CA TRP A 244 15.23 -1.04 -1.14
C TRP A 244 15.89 -1.77 -2.31
N LYS A 245 16.05 -3.07 -2.19
CA LYS A 245 16.68 -3.92 -3.20
C LYS A 245 15.68 -4.55 -4.18
N GLY A 246 14.39 -4.29 -4.00
CA GLY A 246 13.35 -4.74 -4.93
C GLY A 246 13.01 -6.22 -4.90
N GLY A 247 13.63 -7.02 -4.04
CA GLY A 247 13.31 -8.45 -3.90
C GLY A 247 11.87 -8.66 -3.41
N PHE A 248 11.14 -9.55 -4.09
CA PHE A 248 9.82 -10.03 -3.69
C PHE A 248 9.82 -11.55 -3.76
N GLU A 249 9.48 -12.22 -2.68
CA GLU A 249 9.44 -13.67 -2.57
C GLU A 249 8.03 -14.10 -2.12
N ILE A 250 7.46 -15.09 -2.77
CA ILE A 250 6.20 -15.77 -2.38
C ILE A 250 6.59 -17.05 -1.66
N LEU A 251 5.98 -17.32 -0.50
CA LEU A 251 6.26 -18.47 0.37
C LEU A 251 5.12 -19.49 0.35
#